data_a032e8d8c2a3ef1f8dd20f7a3557c362
#
_entry.id   a032e8d8c2a3ef1f8dd20f7a3557c362
#
_cell.length_a   1.000
_cell.length_b   1.000
_cell.length_c   1.000
_cell.angle_alpha   90.00
_cell.angle_beta   90.00
_cell.angle_gamma   90.00
#
_symmetry.space_group_name_H-M   'P 1'
#
loop_
_entity.id
_entity.type
_entity.pdbx_description
1 polymer ?
#
loop_
_entity_poly.entity_id
_entity_poly.type
_entity_poly.pdbx_seq_one_letter_code
_entity_poly.pdbx_strand_id
1 'polypeptide(L)'
;AYTNKIPVIVLDRRVVGEDYTCFIGADNKKIGEAAGRWIAGKLNGKGNVVELKGLMTTTPGQDRNSGFRKGIEGTEIKVIFEADMKWLEPEARKEMESALARFDQIDLVYAHNDPGAHGAYLAAQATAREKQMKFVGIDALPHEGVAYVKKGILDATFQYPTGGAEAVATALKILRGESVPKKIVLGSRVFDKANVEQGGRELP
;
A
#
# COMPACT_ATOMS: atom_id res chain seq x y z
N ALA A 1 17.19 -10.94 22.36
CA ALA A 1 18.28 -11.14 21.39
C ALA A 1 19.25 -9.95 21.45
N TYR A 2 18.80 -8.74 21.16
CA TYR A 2 19.66 -7.55 21.05
C TYR A 2 20.42 -7.23 22.35
N THR A 3 19.75 -7.29 23.49
CA THR A 3 20.38 -7.11 24.83
C THR A 3 21.48 -8.15 25.13
N ASN A 4 21.42 -9.31 24.50
CA ASN A 4 22.43 -10.37 24.58
C ASN A 4 23.52 -10.23 23.51
N LYS A 5 23.68 -9.05 22.90
CA LYS A 5 24.65 -8.74 21.84
C LYS A 5 24.47 -9.61 20.56
N ILE A 6 23.31 -10.18 20.36
CA ILE A 6 22.96 -10.87 19.10
C ILE A 6 22.45 -9.80 18.12
N PRO A 7 23.08 -9.63 16.95
CA PRO A 7 22.58 -8.70 15.94
C PRO A 7 21.15 -9.02 15.52
N VAL A 8 20.31 -8.00 15.40
CA VAL A 8 18.89 -8.11 15.02
C VAL A 8 18.62 -7.22 13.82
N ILE A 9 18.18 -7.80 12.73
CA ILE A 9 17.66 -7.06 11.57
C ILE A 9 16.14 -7.10 11.63
N VAL A 10 15.53 -5.93 11.73
CA VAL A 10 14.07 -5.78 11.63
C VAL A 10 13.74 -5.48 10.18
N LEU A 11 12.94 -6.36 9.57
CA LEU A 11 12.56 -6.27 8.16
C LEU A 11 11.06 -6.03 8.05
N ASP A 12 10.64 -5.18 7.10
CA ASP A 12 9.25 -4.87 6.76
C ASP A 12 8.57 -4.01 7.85
N ARG A 13 8.02 -4.60 8.89
CA ARG A 13 7.25 -3.89 9.92
C ARG A 13 8.13 -3.33 11.01
N ARG A 14 7.98 -2.05 11.32
CA ARG A 14 8.68 -1.43 12.45
C ARG A 14 8.18 -2.02 13.77
N VAL A 15 9.10 -2.17 14.70
CA VAL A 15 8.83 -2.50 16.11
C VAL A 15 8.84 -1.23 16.97
N VAL A 16 8.24 -1.30 18.13
CA VAL A 16 8.32 -0.24 19.13
C VAL A 16 9.73 -0.27 19.77
N GLY A 17 10.35 0.90 19.90
CA GLY A 17 11.72 1.03 20.43
C GLY A 17 12.79 0.83 19.34
N GLU A 18 14.04 0.83 19.79
CA GLU A 18 15.22 0.78 18.89
C GLU A 18 16.19 -0.36 19.24
N ASP A 19 15.73 -1.39 19.93
CA ASP A 19 16.52 -2.54 20.35
C ASP A 19 16.76 -3.51 19.17
N TYR A 20 17.37 -3.00 18.11
CA TYR A 20 17.77 -3.74 16.91
C TYR A 20 19.04 -3.14 16.30
N THR A 21 19.74 -3.92 15.49
CA THR A 21 20.95 -3.50 14.79
C THR A 21 20.63 -2.63 13.59
N CYS A 22 19.70 -3.08 12.74
CA CYS A 22 19.29 -2.37 11.53
C CYS A 22 17.81 -2.61 11.27
N PHE A 23 17.08 -1.56 10.86
CA PHE A 23 15.74 -1.66 10.28
C PHE A 23 15.85 -1.53 8.75
N ILE A 24 15.15 -2.38 8.01
CA ILE A 24 15.08 -2.34 6.54
C ILE A 24 13.60 -2.36 6.13
N GLY A 25 13.15 -1.37 5.36
CA GLY A 25 11.78 -1.29 4.87
C GLY A 25 11.52 0.00 4.11
N ALA A 26 10.32 0.14 3.54
CA ALA A 26 9.92 1.36 2.87
C ALA A 26 9.20 2.34 3.82
N ASP A 27 9.00 3.57 3.35
CA ASP A 27 8.24 4.59 4.05
C ASP A 27 6.75 4.48 3.69
N ASN A 28 6.00 3.71 4.50
CA ASN A 28 4.56 3.50 4.29
C ASN A 28 3.75 4.80 4.31
N LYS A 29 4.18 5.80 5.09
CA LYS A 29 3.49 7.10 5.13
C LYS A 29 3.67 7.86 3.81
N LYS A 30 4.88 7.85 3.27
CA LYS A 30 5.19 8.41 1.94
C LYS A 30 4.43 7.72 0.82
N ILE A 31 4.33 6.38 0.87
CA ILE A 31 3.56 5.58 -0.09
C ILE A 31 2.07 5.96 -0.02
N GLY A 32 1.49 6.01 1.17
CA GLY A 32 0.10 6.43 1.37
C GLY A 32 -0.16 7.86 0.90
N GLU A 33 0.75 8.80 1.17
CA GLU A 33 0.65 10.19 0.69
C GLU A 33 0.72 10.27 -0.84
N ALA A 34 1.61 9.50 -1.46
CA ALA A 34 1.69 9.43 -2.93
C ALA A 34 0.42 8.83 -3.55
N ALA A 35 -0.16 7.79 -2.92
CA ALA A 35 -1.43 7.23 -3.34
C ALA A 35 -2.56 8.27 -3.24
N GLY A 36 -2.65 9.00 -2.13
CA GLY A 36 -3.63 10.06 -1.95
C GLY A 36 -3.51 11.18 -2.99
N ARG A 37 -2.31 11.64 -3.28
CA ARG A 37 -2.06 12.66 -4.32
C ARG A 37 -2.42 12.15 -5.72
N TRP A 38 -2.10 10.90 -6.03
CA TRP A 38 -2.47 10.28 -7.30
C TRP A 38 -4.00 10.20 -7.44
N ILE A 39 -4.69 9.78 -6.37
CA ILE A 39 -6.16 9.71 -6.29
C ILE A 39 -6.77 11.11 -6.47
N ALA A 40 -6.23 12.11 -5.77
CA ALA A 40 -6.68 13.51 -5.92
C ALA A 40 -6.55 13.99 -7.37
N GLY A 41 -5.45 13.69 -8.03
CA GLY A 41 -5.26 14.02 -9.45
C GLY A 41 -6.24 13.28 -10.36
N LYS A 42 -6.50 12.00 -10.12
CA LYS A 42 -7.42 11.18 -10.95
C LYS A 42 -8.89 11.55 -10.80
N LEU A 43 -9.27 12.06 -9.65
CA LEU A 43 -10.63 12.53 -9.35
C LEU A 43 -10.78 14.05 -9.51
N ASN A 44 -9.76 14.75 -10.00
CA ASN A 44 -9.76 16.22 -10.10
C ASN A 44 -10.14 16.91 -8.78
N GLY A 45 -9.66 16.35 -7.67
CA GLY A 45 -9.84 16.86 -6.32
C GLY A 45 -11.22 16.65 -5.70
N LYS A 46 -12.14 15.89 -6.33
CA LYS A 46 -13.50 15.69 -5.81
C LYS A 46 -14.02 14.29 -6.12
N GLY A 47 -14.65 13.64 -5.14
CA GLY A 47 -15.28 12.33 -5.34
C GLY A 47 -15.48 11.57 -4.04
N ASN A 48 -16.17 10.44 -4.15
CA ASN A 48 -16.48 9.52 -3.06
C ASN A 48 -15.52 8.34 -3.09
N VAL A 49 -14.73 8.16 -2.04
CA VAL A 49 -13.71 7.13 -1.92
C VAL A 49 -14.10 6.13 -0.83
N VAL A 50 -13.92 4.86 -1.12
CA VAL A 50 -13.92 3.75 -0.16
C VAL A 50 -12.48 3.45 0.22
N GLU A 51 -12.15 3.39 1.52
CA GLU A 51 -10.84 3.00 2.03
C GLU A 51 -10.91 1.64 2.70
N LEU A 52 -10.22 0.64 2.12
CA LEU A 52 -10.08 -0.69 2.70
C LEU A 52 -8.72 -0.79 3.38
N LYS A 53 -8.75 -0.70 4.71
CA LYS A 53 -7.54 -0.61 5.53
C LYS A 53 -6.97 -2.00 5.85
N GLY A 54 -5.65 -2.08 5.92
CA GLY A 54 -4.98 -3.22 6.55
C GLY A 54 -5.10 -3.16 8.07
N LEU A 55 -4.52 -4.15 8.76
CA LEU A 55 -4.56 -4.22 10.24
C LEU A 55 -4.07 -2.90 10.88
N MET A 56 -5.00 -2.16 11.47
CA MET A 56 -4.72 -0.87 12.10
C MET A 56 -3.96 -0.97 13.43
N THR A 57 -3.73 -2.18 13.92
CA THR A 57 -2.82 -2.48 15.03
C THR A 57 -1.35 -2.52 14.60
N THR A 58 -1.06 -2.38 13.30
CA THR A 58 0.29 -2.43 12.73
C THR A 58 0.72 -1.08 12.15
N THR A 59 2.03 -0.81 12.20
CA THR A 59 2.58 0.46 11.67
C THR A 59 2.29 0.67 10.18
N PRO A 60 2.36 -0.35 9.28
CA PRO A 60 1.99 -0.14 7.87
C PRO A 60 0.54 0.31 7.67
N GLY A 61 -0.42 -0.28 8.41
CA GLY A 61 -1.82 0.13 8.33
C GLY A 61 -2.03 1.59 8.73
N GLN A 62 -1.46 1.98 9.88
CA GLN A 62 -1.53 3.35 10.40
C GLN A 62 -0.85 4.36 9.47
N ASP A 63 0.35 4.03 8.99
CA ASP A 63 1.14 4.91 8.12
C ASP A 63 0.49 5.11 6.75
N ARG A 64 -0.03 4.03 6.11
CA ARG A 64 -0.74 4.11 4.82
C ARG A 64 -2.02 4.94 4.94
N ASN A 65 -2.80 4.75 6.04
CA ASN A 65 -3.98 5.57 6.32
C ASN A 65 -3.61 7.05 6.51
N SER A 66 -2.70 7.36 7.44
CA SER A 66 -2.32 8.76 7.74
C SER A 66 -1.68 9.46 6.53
N GLY A 67 -0.89 8.73 5.75
CA GLY A 67 -0.31 9.23 4.51
C GLY A 67 -1.40 9.54 3.48
N PHE A 68 -2.34 8.63 3.25
CA PHE A 68 -3.46 8.85 2.33
C PHE A 68 -4.27 10.09 2.71
N ARG A 69 -4.64 10.24 4.00
CA ARG A 69 -5.36 11.44 4.47
C ARG A 69 -4.58 12.72 4.17
N LYS A 70 -3.26 12.72 4.36
CA LYS A 70 -2.42 13.85 4.00
C LYS A 70 -2.37 14.10 2.50
N GLY A 71 -2.38 13.05 1.68
CA GLY A 71 -2.35 13.16 0.22
C GLY A 71 -3.60 13.77 -0.39
N ILE A 72 -4.76 13.63 0.26
CA ILE A 72 -6.04 14.22 -0.15
C ILE A 72 -6.38 15.53 0.60
N GLU A 73 -5.52 15.99 1.49
CA GLU A 73 -5.74 17.24 2.25
C GLU A 73 -5.95 18.44 1.31
N GLY A 74 -6.91 19.30 1.66
CA GLY A 74 -7.26 20.48 0.85
C GLY A 74 -8.09 20.17 -0.40
N THR A 75 -8.56 18.93 -0.58
CA THR A 75 -9.46 18.54 -1.67
C THR A 75 -10.92 18.38 -1.18
N GLU A 76 -11.86 18.21 -2.13
CA GLU A 76 -13.27 17.87 -1.85
C GLU A 76 -13.51 16.35 -1.89
N ILE A 77 -12.48 15.52 -1.78
CA ILE A 77 -12.60 14.06 -1.71
C ILE A 77 -13.20 13.66 -0.36
N LYS A 78 -14.23 12.82 -0.41
CA LYS A 78 -14.90 12.28 0.79
C LYS A 78 -14.61 10.80 0.91
N VAL A 79 -14.06 10.38 2.05
CA VAL A 79 -14.01 8.97 2.40
C VAL A 79 -15.34 8.61 3.02
N ILE A 80 -16.21 7.98 2.20
CA ILE A 80 -17.60 7.68 2.56
C ILE A 80 -17.77 6.35 3.29
N PHE A 81 -16.78 5.46 3.15
CA PHE A 81 -16.75 4.17 3.83
C PHE A 81 -15.30 3.78 4.11
N GLU A 82 -15.06 3.21 5.28
CA GLU A 82 -13.77 2.66 5.66
C GLU A 82 -13.95 1.40 6.51
N ALA A 83 -13.15 0.39 6.24
CA ALA A 83 -13.19 -0.89 6.95
C ALA A 83 -11.80 -1.53 7.05
N ASP A 84 -11.59 -2.35 8.08
CA ASP A 84 -10.39 -3.15 8.25
C ASP A 84 -10.56 -4.50 7.52
N MET A 85 -9.85 -4.67 6.42
CA MET A 85 -9.85 -5.91 5.62
C MET A 85 -8.81 -6.93 6.09
N LYS A 86 -8.06 -6.65 7.15
CA LYS A 86 -7.06 -7.54 7.75
C LYS A 86 -5.97 -8.03 6.78
N TRP A 87 -5.67 -7.27 5.73
CA TRP A 87 -4.79 -7.61 4.62
C TRP A 87 -5.31 -8.74 3.71
N LEU A 88 -6.56 -9.21 3.88
CA LEU A 88 -7.11 -10.39 3.22
C LEU A 88 -8.08 -10.04 2.10
N GLU A 89 -7.91 -10.64 0.92
CA GLU A 89 -8.79 -10.46 -0.24
C GLU A 89 -10.26 -10.82 0.07
N PRO A 90 -10.59 -11.97 0.73
CA PRO A 90 -11.98 -12.30 1.05
C PRO A 90 -12.65 -11.29 1.99
N GLU A 91 -11.91 -10.76 2.97
CA GLU A 91 -12.42 -9.74 3.87
C GLU A 91 -12.66 -8.42 3.11
N ALA A 92 -11.72 -8.01 2.25
CA ALA A 92 -11.88 -6.84 1.41
C ALA A 92 -13.10 -6.93 0.50
N ARG A 93 -13.33 -8.09 -0.11
CA ARG A 93 -14.51 -8.37 -0.92
C ARG A 93 -15.80 -8.19 -0.12
N LYS A 94 -15.88 -8.79 1.07
CA LYS A 94 -17.02 -8.67 1.97
C LYS A 94 -17.30 -7.22 2.39
N GLU A 95 -16.24 -6.48 2.76
CA GLU A 95 -16.39 -5.07 3.13
C GLU A 95 -16.81 -4.20 1.93
N MET A 96 -16.31 -4.51 0.74
CA MET A 96 -16.75 -3.83 -0.48
C MET A 96 -18.20 -4.13 -0.83
N GLU A 97 -18.67 -5.37 -0.66
CA GLU A 97 -20.10 -5.73 -0.81
C GLU A 97 -20.97 -4.88 0.12
N SER A 98 -20.53 -4.65 1.37
CA SER A 98 -21.20 -3.77 2.33
C SER A 98 -21.20 -2.30 1.88
N ALA A 99 -20.11 -1.80 1.29
CA ALA A 99 -20.06 -0.46 0.74
C ALA A 99 -20.99 -0.29 -0.47
N LEU A 100 -20.99 -1.26 -1.39
CA LEU A 100 -21.85 -1.27 -2.59
C LEU A 100 -23.34 -1.29 -2.25
N ALA A 101 -23.73 -1.95 -1.15
CA ALA A 101 -25.11 -1.98 -0.67
C ALA A 101 -25.57 -0.64 -0.05
N ARG A 102 -24.64 0.21 0.40
CA ARG A 102 -24.93 1.48 1.08
C ARG A 102 -24.84 2.71 0.20
N PHE A 103 -24.00 2.64 -0.85
CA PHE A 103 -23.68 3.82 -1.65
C PHE A 103 -23.87 3.53 -3.15
N ASP A 104 -24.74 4.32 -3.78
CA ASP A 104 -24.99 4.27 -5.20
C ASP A 104 -23.80 4.82 -6.01
N GLN A 105 -23.10 5.83 -5.47
CA GLN A 105 -21.95 6.45 -6.11
C GLN A 105 -20.68 6.24 -5.30
N ILE A 106 -19.76 5.45 -5.87
CA ILE A 106 -18.39 5.25 -5.42
C ILE A 106 -17.50 5.57 -6.62
N ASP A 107 -16.61 6.55 -6.49
CA ASP A 107 -15.75 7.00 -7.59
C ASP A 107 -14.41 6.26 -7.61
N LEU A 108 -13.94 5.83 -6.41
CA LEU A 108 -12.68 5.11 -6.30
C LEU A 108 -12.62 4.28 -5.01
N VAL A 109 -11.95 3.12 -5.11
CA VAL A 109 -11.57 2.28 -3.96
C VAL A 109 -10.07 2.35 -3.77
N TYR A 110 -9.63 2.75 -2.58
CA TYR A 110 -8.25 2.68 -2.14
C TYR A 110 -8.10 1.54 -1.13
N ALA A 111 -7.36 0.52 -1.47
CA ALA A 111 -7.01 -0.57 -0.57
C ALA A 111 -5.54 -0.49 -0.15
N HIS A 112 -5.27 -0.84 1.10
CA HIS A 112 -3.92 -0.79 1.64
C HIS A 112 -2.99 -1.87 1.07
N ASN A 113 -3.51 -2.84 0.29
CA ASN A 113 -2.70 -3.78 -0.50
C ASN A 113 -3.42 -4.19 -1.79
N ASP A 114 -2.71 -4.83 -2.72
CA ASP A 114 -3.23 -5.28 -4.00
C ASP A 114 -4.26 -6.41 -3.90
N PRO A 115 -4.10 -7.42 -3.01
CA PRO A 115 -5.15 -8.41 -2.79
C PRO A 115 -6.46 -7.77 -2.34
N GLY A 116 -6.40 -6.76 -1.47
CA GLY A 116 -7.59 -6.02 -1.03
C GLY A 116 -8.26 -5.25 -2.17
N ALA A 117 -7.47 -4.58 -3.02
CA ALA A 117 -7.98 -3.87 -4.20
C ALA A 117 -8.62 -4.85 -5.21
N HIS A 118 -8.02 -6.03 -5.39
CA HIS A 118 -8.56 -7.09 -6.24
C HIS A 118 -9.89 -7.65 -5.68
N GLY A 119 -9.95 -7.92 -4.37
CA GLY A 119 -11.19 -8.35 -3.72
C GLY A 119 -12.33 -7.35 -3.88
N ALA A 120 -12.03 -6.05 -3.76
CA ALA A 120 -13.00 -4.99 -4.04
C ALA A 120 -13.46 -4.95 -5.50
N TYR A 121 -12.52 -5.14 -6.45
CA TYR A 121 -12.86 -5.25 -7.87
C TYR A 121 -13.82 -6.43 -8.12
N LEU A 122 -13.55 -7.60 -7.54
CA LEU A 122 -14.41 -8.78 -7.70
C LEU A 122 -15.82 -8.55 -7.13
N ALA A 123 -15.95 -7.86 -6.00
CA ALA A 123 -17.26 -7.48 -5.44
C ALA A 123 -18.03 -6.54 -6.39
N ALA A 124 -17.35 -5.53 -6.93
CA ALA A 124 -17.95 -4.60 -7.89
C ALA A 124 -18.32 -5.30 -9.20
N GLN A 125 -17.49 -6.22 -9.69
CA GLN A 125 -17.77 -7.02 -10.88
C GLN A 125 -19.01 -7.92 -10.72
N ALA A 126 -19.20 -8.52 -9.55
CA ALA A 126 -20.37 -9.35 -9.26
C ALA A 126 -21.69 -8.57 -9.35
N THR A 127 -21.64 -7.24 -9.22
CA THR A 127 -22.79 -6.33 -9.35
C THR A 127 -22.77 -5.50 -10.64
N ALA A 128 -21.87 -5.82 -11.59
CA ALA A 128 -21.66 -5.10 -12.85
C ALA A 128 -21.36 -3.58 -12.65
N ARG A 129 -20.69 -3.23 -11.54
CA ARG A 129 -20.35 -1.84 -11.18
C ARG A 129 -18.84 -1.54 -11.29
N GLU A 130 -18.01 -2.50 -11.66
CA GLU A 130 -16.55 -2.36 -11.73
C GLU A 130 -16.08 -1.24 -12.69
N LYS A 131 -16.88 -0.93 -13.71
CA LYS A 131 -16.56 0.15 -14.66
C LYS A 131 -16.97 1.55 -14.18
N GLN A 132 -17.72 1.63 -13.08
CA GLN A 132 -18.21 2.90 -12.53
C GLN A 132 -17.18 3.55 -11.59
N MET A 133 -16.16 2.82 -11.17
CA MET A 133 -15.18 3.26 -10.19
C MET A 133 -13.77 2.82 -10.55
N LYS A 134 -12.80 3.40 -9.87
CA LYS A 134 -11.37 3.07 -10.00
C LYS A 134 -10.89 2.25 -8.81
N PHE A 135 -9.82 1.46 -9.01
CA PHE A 135 -9.25 0.62 -7.96
C PHE A 135 -7.75 0.89 -7.82
N VAL A 136 -7.31 1.15 -6.60
CA VAL A 136 -5.92 1.46 -6.27
C VAL A 136 -5.46 0.57 -5.12
N GLY A 137 -4.29 -0.07 -5.31
CA GLY A 137 -3.66 -0.93 -4.32
C GLY A 137 -2.25 -0.47 -3.95
N ILE A 138 -1.62 -1.24 -3.08
CA ILE A 138 -0.22 -1.12 -2.68
C ILE A 138 0.36 -2.54 -2.66
N ASP A 139 1.61 -2.69 -2.92
CA ASP A 139 2.60 -3.75 -2.90
C ASP A 139 3.30 -3.86 -4.26
N ALA A 140 2.55 -3.80 -5.37
CA ALA A 140 3.05 -3.85 -6.75
C ALA A 140 3.93 -5.08 -7.02
N LEU A 141 3.52 -6.25 -6.51
CA LEU A 141 4.20 -7.49 -6.88
C LEU A 141 3.97 -7.79 -8.38
N PRO A 142 5.01 -8.30 -9.10
CA PRO A 142 4.92 -8.52 -10.55
C PRO A 142 3.75 -9.39 -11.00
N HIS A 143 3.38 -10.41 -10.20
CA HIS A 143 2.33 -11.36 -10.53
C HIS A 143 0.94 -10.95 -10.01
N GLU A 144 0.86 -9.90 -9.20
CA GLU A 144 -0.37 -9.36 -8.61
C GLU A 144 -0.59 -7.92 -9.08
N GLY A 145 -0.28 -6.92 -8.28
CA GLY A 145 -0.60 -5.53 -8.54
C GLY A 145 -0.15 -5.03 -9.91
N VAL A 146 1.10 -5.31 -10.33
CA VAL A 146 1.60 -4.93 -11.67
C VAL A 146 0.80 -5.64 -12.76
N ALA A 147 0.55 -6.95 -12.61
CA ALA A 147 -0.25 -7.70 -13.57
C ALA A 147 -1.72 -7.23 -13.60
N TYR A 148 -2.28 -6.83 -12.45
CA TYR A 148 -3.64 -6.29 -12.38
C TYR A 148 -3.75 -4.92 -13.09
N VAL A 149 -2.75 -4.06 -12.96
CA VAL A 149 -2.71 -2.79 -13.73
C VAL A 149 -2.62 -3.06 -15.23
N LYS A 150 -1.76 -3.99 -15.67
CA LYS A 150 -1.67 -4.37 -17.10
C LYS A 150 -2.98 -4.90 -17.65
N LYS A 151 -3.73 -5.66 -16.87
CA LYS A 151 -5.05 -6.21 -17.23
C LYS A 151 -6.20 -5.20 -17.12
N GLY A 152 -5.95 -4.01 -16.59
CA GLY A 152 -6.98 -3.00 -16.35
C GLY A 152 -7.95 -3.34 -15.19
N ILE A 153 -7.53 -4.22 -14.28
CA ILE A 153 -8.25 -4.55 -13.04
C ILE A 153 -8.00 -3.45 -12.00
N LEU A 154 -6.75 -3.02 -11.85
CA LEU A 154 -6.39 -1.86 -11.04
C LEU A 154 -6.02 -0.67 -11.94
N ASP A 155 -6.35 0.54 -11.51
CA ASP A 155 -5.92 1.78 -12.15
C ASP A 155 -4.49 2.16 -11.76
N ALA A 156 -4.08 1.82 -10.53
CA ALA A 156 -2.71 2.00 -10.06
C ALA A 156 -2.39 1.06 -8.90
N THR A 157 -1.08 0.77 -8.74
CA THR A 157 -0.52 0.17 -7.53
C THR A 157 0.77 0.87 -7.16
N PHE A 158 1.08 0.92 -5.85
CA PHE A 158 2.24 1.58 -5.29
C PHE A 158 3.17 0.53 -4.69
N GLN A 159 4.42 0.50 -5.15
CA GLN A 159 5.37 -0.52 -4.72
C GLN A 159 5.70 -0.39 -3.22
N TYR A 160 5.61 -1.51 -2.53
CA TYR A 160 6.26 -1.77 -1.26
C TYR A 160 7.35 -2.81 -1.47
N PRO A 161 8.63 -2.42 -1.49
CA PRO A 161 9.74 -3.36 -1.72
C PRO A 161 9.91 -4.30 -0.52
N THR A 162 10.14 -5.58 -0.79
CA THR A 162 10.24 -6.61 0.25
C THR A 162 11.54 -6.54 1.08
N GLY A 163 12.62 -5.97 0.53
CA GLY A 163 13.91 -5.77 1.23
C GLY A 163 14.70 -7.04 1.53
N GLY A 164 14.32 -8.19 0.97
CA GLY A 164 15.00 -9.45 1.26
C GLY A 164 16.47 -9.48 0.84
N ALA A 165 16.79 -8.94 -0.33
CA ALA A 165 18.18 -8.86 -0.80
C ALA A 165 19.04 -7.95 0.10
N GLU A 166 18.51 -6.81 0.48
CA GLU A 166 19.16 -5.85 1.40
C GLU A 166 19.36 -6.44 2.79
N ALA A 167 18.41 -7.24 3.26
CA ALA A 167 18.51 -7.93 4.56
C ALA A 167 19.65 -8.94 4.54
N VAL A 168 19.77 -9.77 3.50
CA VAL A 168 20.87 -10.73 3.34
C VAL A 168 22.20 -10.00 3.22
N ALA A 169 22.31 -8.96 2.39
CA ALA A 169 23.54 -8.19 2.24
C ALA A 169 23.96 -7.53 3.56
N THR A 170 23.00 -6.99 4.33
CA THR A 170 23.25 -6.39 5.64
C THR A 170 23.70 -7.45 6.65
N ALA A 171 23.09 -8.62 6.68
CA ALA A 171 23.50 -9.74 7.53
C ALA A 171 24.95 -10.18 7.27
N LEU A 172 25.33 -10.30 6.00
CA LEU A 172 26.70 -10.65 5.60
C LEU A 172 27.72 -9.60 6.07
N LYS A 173 27.39 -8.31 5.97
CA LYS A 173 28.26 -7.23 6.51
C LYS A 173 28.44 -7.36 8.00
N ILE A 174 27.35 -7.58 8.76
CA ILE A 174 27.40 -7.75 10.22
C ILE A 174 28.27 -8.96 10.59
N LEU A 175 28.15 -10.08 9.89
CA LEU A 175 28.94 -11.28 10.15
C LEU A 175 30.44 -11.09 9.88
N ARG A 176 30.80 -10.15 9.01
CA ARG A 176 32.20 -9.74 8.73
C ARG A 176 32.72 -8.69 9.69
N GLY A 177 31.92 -8.27 10.68
CA GLY A 177 32.29 -7.19 11.61
C GLY A 177 32.25 -5.78 11.02
N GLU A 178 31.62 -5.62 9.86
CA GLU A 178 31.44 -4.32 9.22
C GLU A 178 30.30 -3.52 9.89
N SER A 179 30.43 -2.21 9.93
CA SER A 179 29.35 -1.33 10.42
C SER A 179 28.22 -1.26 9.41
N VAL A 180 26.98 -1.21 9.89
CA VAL A 180 25.78 -1.05 9.10
C VAL A 180 24.94 0.14 9.61
N PRO A 181 24.20 0.85 8.75
CA PRO A 181 23.35 1.94 9.19
C PRO A 181 22.20 1.40 10.07
N LYS A 182 21.74 2.21 11.00
CA LYS A 182 20.59 1.88 11.87
C LYS A 182 19.29 1.69 11.08
N LYS A 183 19.15 2.36 9.93
CA LYS A 183 17.96 2.34 9.11
C LYS A 183 18.32 2.36 7.62
N ILE A 184 17.73 1.46 6.84
CA ILE A 184 17.78 1.43 5.38
C ILE A 184 16.35 1.63 4.88
N VAL A 185 16.08 2.77 4.25
CA VAL A 185 14.78 3.07 3.65
C VAL A 185 14.85 2.77 2.16
N LEU A 186 13.99 1.86 1.72
CA LEU A 186 13.93 1.43 0.33
C LEU A 186 13.07 2.38 -0.49
N GLY A 187 13.49 2.64 -1.74
CA GLY A 187 12.73 3.42 -2.69
C GLY A 187 11.45 2.71 -3.13
N SER A 188 10.45 3.48 -3.54
CA SER A 188 9.15 2.97 -3.98
C SER A 188 8.77 3.55 -5.32
N ARG A 189 7.89 2.89 -6.07
CA ARG A 189 7.39 3.29 -7.38
C ARG A 189 5.88 3.27 -7.44
N VAL A 190 5.31 4.04 -8.35
CA VAL A 190 3.92 3.91 -8.76
C VAL A 190 3.85 3.26 -10.13
N PHE A 191 2.92 2.32 -10.28
CA PHE A 191 2.58 1.68 -11.53
C PHE A 191 1.14 2.04 -11.87
N ASP A 192 0.94 2.69 -13.01
CA ASP A 192 -0.37 2.96 -13.60
C ASP A 192 -0.30 2.67 -15.11
N LYS A 193 -1.44 2.81 -15.80
CA LYS A 193 -1.53 2.49 -17.23
C LYS A 193 -0.50 3.26 -18.10
N ALA A 194 -0.07 4.44 -17.65
CA ALA A 194 0.85 5.28 -18.43
C ALA A 194 2.31 4.83 -18.33
N ASN A 195 2.68 4.06 -17.28
CA ASN A 195 4.07 3.75 -16.97
C ASN A 195 4.36 2.27 -16.66
N VAL A 196 3.34 1.43 -16.56
CA VAL A 196 3.50 0.03 -16.14
C VAL A 196 4.41 -0.78 -17.07
N GLU A 197 4.41 -0.50 -18.36
CA GLU A 197 5.28 -1.17 -19.34
C GLU A 197 6.73 -0.66 -19.29
N GLN A 198 6.97 0.51 -18.73
CA GLN A 198 8.30 1.12 -18.54
C GLN A 198 8.89 0.83 -17.15
N GLY A 199 8.28 -0.06 -16.36
CA GLY A 199 8.77 -0.42 -15.03
C GLY A 199 8.38 0.54 -13.92
N GLY A 200 7.31 1.33 -14.13
CA GLY A 200 6.79 2.29 -13.15
C GLY A 200 7.59 3.58 -13.06
N ARG A 201 7.13 4.49 -12.22
CA ARG A 201 7.78 5.78 -11.94
C ARG A 201 8.13 5.86 -10.45
N GLU A 202 9.35 6.28 -10.14
CA GLU A 202 9.81 6.48 -8.76
C GLU A 202 8.96 7.52 -8.02
N LEU A 203 8.72 7.27 -6.76
CA LEU A 203 8.08 8.23 -5.86
C LEU A 203 9.13 9.28 -5.42
N PRO A 204 8.74 10.58 -5.36
CA PRO A 204 9.63 11.65 -4.96
C PRO A 204 10.09 11.55 -3.50
#